data_75342fed2a91cb72750e30c57ea60e5d
#
_entry.id   75342fed2a91cb72750e30c57ea60e5d
#
_cell.length_a   1.000
_cell.length_b   1.000
_cell.length_c   1.000
_cell.angle_alpha   90.00
_cell.angle_beta   90.00
_cell.angle_gamma   90.00
#
_symmetry.space_group_name_H-M   'P 1'
#
loop_
_entity.id
_entity.type
_entity.pdbx_description
1 polymer ?
#
loop_
_entity_poly.entity_id
_entity_poly.type
_entity_poly.pdbx_seq_one_letter_code
_entity_poly.pdbx_strand_id
1 'polypeptide(L)'
;MISQIKYEYRNQLWGYYTWQREPEEGRDLATRNDEAWSELYHAIFTCNIIIDKTPSTHGTDEEKNQLLAETYFLRAQAYFELINLYGEPYESAEQAEKALGVPINEEITIMDNIYSRETLAKVYAKIESDLHESITRFKNTEWTKNVVHPSLDVAYLFASRLHLYKKEYQSAKNYADSVINNERYQLYDLHTAGLTSYSYFINKNNPEIMFCYGMASFDFIYNYSSTYATYLVSDKIISLFSNDDLRKTTFWDKNKKPHKFSSTNSQSYGNTYRLSEAYLNRAEALVFLGKWESAITDINTIREKRIKNDYEITATNREDALNKVWEERRRELCFEKHRWFDLRRQGMPELRHIFTNGGSRKEYILPTGSKSYTLPIPKKIREQNKIIVNIERPEQQ
;
A
#
# COMPACT_ATOMS: atom_id res chain seq x y z
N MET A 1 -0.86 20.81 -0.99
CA MET A 1 -1.58 22.07 -1.28
C MET A 1 -2.64 21.72 -2.30
N ILE A 2 -3.92 21.83 -1.95
CA ILE A 2 -5.03 21.65 -2.87
C ILE A 2 -5.27 23.03 -3.49
N SER A 3 -4.74 23.27 -4.68
CA SER A 3 -5.00 24.50 -5.42
C SER A 3 -5.96 24.21 -6.55
N GLN A 4 -7.12 24.82 -6.50
CA GLN A 4 -8.12 24.88 -7.57
C GLN A 4 -8.57 23.52 -8.14
N ILE A 5 -9.33 22.77 -7.37
CA ILE A 5 -10.14 21.65 -7.83
C ILE A 5 -11.47 22.21 -8.38
N LYS A 6 -12.09 21.55 -9.38
CA LYS A 6 -13.53 21.65 -9.55
C LYS A 6 -14.17 21.51 -8.16
N TYR A 7 -14.98 22.47 -7.79
CA TYR A 7 -15.54 22.65 -6.45
C TYR A 7 -16.13 21.34 -5.85
N GLU A 8 -16.67 20.47 -6.70
CA GLU A 8 -17.21 19.16 -6.36
C GLU A 8 -16.21 18.19 -5.74
N TYR A 9 -15.07 17.92 -6.39
CA TYR A 9 -14.12 16.90 -5.92
C TYR A 9 -13.40 17.32 -4.63
N ARG A 10 -13.15 18.60 -4.45
CA ARG A 10 -12.56 19.13 -3.23
C ARG A 10 -13.46 18.89 -2.03
N ASN A 11 -14.75 19.08 -2.20
CA ASN A 11 -15.74 18.84 -1.15
C ASN A 11 -15.89 17.33 -0.88
N GLN A 12 -15.78 16.49 -1.91
CA GLN A 12 -15.89 15.03 -1.77
C GLN A 12 -14.80 14.42 -0.89
N LEU A 13 -13.57 14.86 -1.06
CA LEU A 13 -12.42 14.30 -0.33
C LEU A 13 -12.07 15.07 0.95
N TRP A 14 -12.85 16.10 1.26
CA TRP A 14 -12.60 16.93 2.43
C TRP A 14 -12.55 16.12 3.73
N GLY A 15 -13.51 15.21 3.93
CA GLY A 15 -13.59 14.40 5.13
C GLY A 15 -12.36 13.49 5.32
N TYR A 16 -11.87 12.88 4.25
CA TYR A 16 -10.63 12.08 4.28
C TYR A 16 -9.39 12.96 4.47
N TYR A 17 -9.32 14.08 3.76
CA TYR A 17 -8.16 14.99 3.81
C TYR A 17 -8.00 15.69 5.17
N THR A 18 -9.10 15.94 5.84
CA THR A 18 -9.15 16.63 7.13
C THR A 18 -9.43 15.70 8.30
N TRP A 19 -9.42 14.39 8.06
CA TRP A 19 -9.59 13.32 9.06
C TRP A 19 -10.89 13.41 9.87
N GLN A 20 -11.98 13.81 9.23
CA GLN A 20 -13.29 13.95 9.91
C GLN A 20 -13.76 12.63 10.51
N ARG A 21 -14.63 12.70 11.51
CA ARG A 21 -15.22 11.55 12.18
C ARG A 21 -15.91 10.61 11.18
N GLU A 22 -16.72 11.18 10.27
CA GLU A 22 -17.36 10.50 9.16
C GLU A 22 -16.74 10.98 7.84
N PRO A 23 -15.63 10.38 7.38
CA PRO A 23 -14.88 10.87 6.22
C PRO A 23 -15.63 10.74 4.90
N GLU A 24 -16.65 9.86 4.85
CA GLU A 24 -17.54 9.68 3.70
C GLU A 24 -18.45 10.89 3.50
N GLU A 25 -18.71 11.67 4.54
CA GLU A 25 -19.50 12.90 4.44
C GLU A 25 -18.64 14.00 3.84
N GLY A 26 -19.05 14.47 2.66
CA GLY A 26 -18.43 15.62 2.03
C GLY A 26 -18.77 16.91 2.78
N ARG A 27 -18.08 17.99 2.46
CA ARG A 27 -18.38 19.31 3.02
C ARG A 27 -19.77 19.84 2.60
N ASP A 28 -20.32 19.29 1.54
CA ASP A 28 -21.68 19.53 1.03
C ASP A 28 -22.75 18.69 1.75
N LEU A 29 -22.36 17.96 2.81
CA LEU A 29 -23.18 17.02 3.58
C LEU A 29 -23.72 15.84 2.76
N ALA A 30 -23.28 15.67 1.53
CA ALA A 30 -23.61 14.49 0.74
C ALA A 30 -22.74 13.31 1.20
N THR A 31 -23.39 12.24 1.66
CA THR A 31 -22.71 10.98 2.00
C THR A 31 -22.33 10.25 0.71
N ARG A 32 -21.09 9.79 0.66
CA ARG A 32 -20.56 8.99 -0.44
C ARG A 32 -20.21 7.61 0.07
N ASN A 33 -20.41 6.60 -0.77
CA ASN A 33 -20.07 5.24 -0.38
C ASN A 33 -18.53 5.08 -0.36
N ASP A 34 -18.01 4.51 0.71
CA ASP A 34 -16.67 3.93 0.71
C ASP A 34 -16.74 2.58 0.01
N GLU A 35 -16.38 2.56 -1.27
CA GLU A 35 -16.45 1.36 -2.10
C GLU A 35 -15.36 0.34 -1.72
N ALA A 36 -14.27 0.76 -1.08
CA ALA A 36 -13.16 -0.12 -0.75
C ALA A 36 -13.58 -1.32 0.11
N TRP A 37 -14.47 -1.11 1.09
CA TRP A 37 -15.01 -2.20 1.90
C TRP A 37 -15.75 -3.23 1.03
N SER A 38 -16.69 -2.77 0.23
CA SER A 38 -17.54 -3.65 -0.59
C SER A 38 -16.73 -4.39 -1.66
N GLU A 39 -15.82 -3.69 -2.34
CA GLU A 39 -15.00 -4.29 -3.39
C GLU A 39 -14.01 -5.33 -2.84
N LEU A 40 -13.39 -5.06 -1.69
CA LEU A 40 -12.48 -6.02 -1.06
C LEU A 40 -13.24 -7.28 -0.57
N TYR A 41 -14.43 -7.13 0.02
CA TYR A 41 -15.24 -8.29 0.40
C TYR A 41 -15.82 -9.04 -0.82
N HIS A 42 -16.13 -8.34 -1.91
CA HIS A 42 -16.49 -8.98 -3.18
C HIS A 42 -15.34 -9.82 -3.75
N ALA A 43 -14.12 -9.29 -3.70
CA ALA A 43 -12.93 -10.06 -4.09
C ALA A 43 -12.71 -11.29 -3.19
N ILE A 44 -12.88 -11.16 -1.88
CA ILE A 44 -12.80 -12.29 -0.92
C ILE A 44 -13.84 -13.35 -1.26
N PHE A 45 -15.09 -12.95 -1.47
CA PHE A 45 -16.18 -13.87 -1.84
C PHE A 45 -15.87 -14.63 -3.13
N THR A 46 -15.38 -13.92 -4.15
CA THR A 46 -14.95 -14.54 -5.42
C THR A 46 -13.82 -15.55 -5.19
N CYS A 47 -12.82 -15.20 -4.37
CA CYS A 47 -11.74 -16.10 -4.00
C CYS A 47 -12.28 -17.36 -3.27
N ASN A 48 -13.23 -17.21 -2.35
CA ASN A 48 -13.83 -18.34 -1.65
C ASN A 48 -14.46 -19.35 -2.62
N ILE A 49 -15.23 -18.86 -3.60
CA ILE A 49 -15.84 -19.69 -4.64
C ILE A 49 -14.77 -20.43 -5.45
N ILE A 50 -13.73 -19.73 -5.89
CA ILE A 50 -12.65 -20.34 -6.69
C ILE A 50 -11.93 -21.42 -5.86
N ILE A 51 -11.62 -21.15 -4.60
CA ILE A 51 -10.94 -22.11 -3.71
C ILE A 51 -11.79 -23.38 -3.52
N ASP A 52 -13.10 -23.21 -3.30
CA ASP A 52 -14.02 -24.34 -3.11
C ASP A 52 -14.22 -25.18 -4.38
N LYS A 53 -14.34 -24.52 -5.53
CA LYS A 53 -14.72 -25.21 -6.77
C LYS A 53 -13.54 -25.80 -7.55
N THR A 54 -12.36 -25.18 -7.51
CA THR A 54 -11.19 -25.58 -8.31
C THR A 54 -10.83 -27.06 -8.18
N PRO A 55 -10.85 -27.71 -6.97
CA PRO A 55 -10.49 -29.12 -6.87
C PRO A 55 -11.36 -30.06 -7.72
N SER A 56 -12.64 -29.70 -7.92
CA SER A 56 -13.62 -30.49 -8.69
C SER A 56 -13.68 -30.12 -10.18
N THR A 57 -12.92 -29.14 -10.65
CA THR A 57 -12.90 -28.74 -12.08
C THR A 57 -12.01 -29.64 -12.93
N HIS A 58 -12.19 -29.56 -14.25
CA HIS A 58 -11.24 -30.15 -15.19
C HIS A 58 -9.94 -29.32 -15.22
N GLY A 59 -8.82 -29.93 -15.55
CA GLY A 59 -7.50 -29.31 -15.66
C GLY A 59 -6.42 -30.17 -15.00
N THR A 60 -5.18 -29.87 -15.31
CA THR A 60 -3.99 -30.51 -14.70
C THR A 60 -3.80 -30.05 -13.26
N ASP A 61 -3.05 -30.80 -12.47
CA ASP A 61 -2.70 -30.40 -11.10
C ASP A 61 -1.90 -29.11 -11.08
N GLU A 62 -1.06 -28.90 -12.10
CA GLU A 62 -0.29 -27.65 -12.24
C GLU A 62 -1.20 -26.43 -12.48
N GLU A 63 -2.16 -26.52 -13.41
CA GLU A 63 -3.15 -25.47 -13.67
C GLU A 63 -3.99 -25.14 -12.43
N LYS A 64 -4.40 -26.19 -11.70
CA LYS A 64 -5.15 -26.03 -10.45
C LYS A 64 -4.28 -25.38 -9.36
N ASN A 65 -3.01 -25.81 -9.22
CA ASN A 65 -2.09 -25.21 -8.28
C ASN A 65 -1.81 -23.75 -8.61
N GLN A 66 -1.61 -23.40 -9.88
CA GLN A 66 -1.43 -22.01 -10.31
C GLN A 66 -2.64 -21.15 -9.95
N LEU A 67 -3.84 -21.59 -10.32
CA LEU A 67 -5.08 -20.86 -10.02
C LEU A 67 -5.31 -20.70 -8.52
N LEU A 68 -5.12 -21.75 -7.73
CA LEU A 68 -5.27 -21.71 -6.29
C LEU A 68 -4.20 -20.83 -5.63
N ALA A 69 -2.95 -20.91 -6.08
CA ALA A 69 -1.86 -20.08 -5.56
C ALA A 69 -2.17 -18.59 -5.73
N GLU A 70 -2.58 -18.18 -6.94
CA GLU A 70 -2.99 -16.81 -7.22
C GLU A 70 -4.21 -16.39 -6.39
N THR A 71 -5.18 -17.27 -6.25
CA THR A 71 -6.42 -16.98 -5.52
C THR A 71 -6.18 -16.81 -4.03
N TYR A 72 -5.38 -17.67 -3.41
CA TYR A 72 -4.99 -17.52 -2.00
C TYR A 72 -4.18 -16.24 -1.77
N PHE A 73 -3.25 -15.90 -2.69
CA PHE A 73 -2.53 -14.63 -2.64
C PHE A 73 -3.47 -13.42 -2.66
N LEU A 74 -4.43 -13.40 -3.60
CA LEU A 74 -5.37 -12.27 -3.74
C LEU A 74 -6.30 -12.15 -2.54
N ARG A 75 -6.73 -13.27 -1.93
CA ARG A 75 -7.55 -13.23 -0.72
C ARG A 75 -6.76 -12.72 0.48
N ALA A 76 -5.52 -13.19 0.66
CA ALA A 76 -4.62 -12.68 1.69
C ALA A 76 -4.39 -11.17 1.54
N GLN A 77 -4.17 -10.70 0.30
CA GLN A 77 -3.98 -9.28 0.01
C GLN A 77 -5.24 -8.45 0.30
N ALA A 78 -6.43 -8.95 -0.05
CA ALA A 78 -7.69 -8.26 0.23
C ALA A 78 -7.91 -8.10 1.76
N TYR A 79 -7.66 -9.14 2.55
CA TYR A 79 -7.70 -9.02 4.02
C TYR A 79 -6.63 -8.07 4.56
N PHE A 80 -5.43 -8.07 3.97
CA PHE A 80 -4.37 -7.15 4.39
C PHE A 80 -4.75 -5.66 4.12
N GLU A 81 -5.36 -5.38 2.98
CA GLU A 81 -5.90 -4.03 2.70
C GLU A 81 -7.00 -3.65 3.69
N LEU A 82 -7.99 -4.54 3.91
CA LEU A 82 -9.08 -4.32 4.86
C LEU A 82 -8.57 -4.01 6.27
N ILE A 83 -7.63 -4.83 6.78
CA ILE A 83 -7.13 -4.65 8.14
C ILE A 83 -6.32 -3.37 8.31
N ASN A 84 -5.61 -2.94 7.26
CA ASN A 84 -4.85 -1.70 7.27
C ASN A 84 -5.71 -0.44 7.04
N LEU A 85 -6.92 -0.57 6.50
CA LEU A 85 -7.87 0.54 6.39
C LEU A 85 -8.74 0.65 7.64
N TYR A 86 -9.33 -0.46 8.10
CA TYR A 86 -10.43 -0.47 9.07
C TYR A 86 -10.10 -1.18 10.40
N GLY A 87 -9.03 -1.98 10.47
CA GLY A 87 -8.54 -2.60 11.70
C GLY A 87 -7.70 -1.64 12.53
N GLU A 88 -7.55 -1.91 13.82
CA GLU A 88 -6.59 -1.19 14.66
C GLU A 88 -5.14 -1.46 14.19
N PRO A 89 -4.19 -0.53 14.38
CA PRO A 89 -2.79 -0.78 14.06
C PRO A 89 -2.22 -1.94 14.89
N TYR A 90 -1.35 -2.74 14.27
CA TYR A 90 -0.64 -3.81 14.98
C TYR A 90 0.50 -3.23 15.82
N GLU A 91 0.47 -3.42 17.13
CA GLU A 91 1.50 -2.94 18.05
C GLU A 91 2.33 -4.08 18.62
N SER A 92 1.69 -5.17 19.05
CA SER A 92 2.30 -6.39 19.55
C SER A 92 1.35 -7.57 19.39
N ALA A 93 1.85 -8.79 19.54
CA ALA A 93 1.01 -10.00 19.51
C ALA A 93 -0.05 -9.97 20.64
N GLU A 94 0.32 -9.53 21.84
CA GLU A 94 -0.61 -9.43 22.97
C GLU A 94 -1.73 -8.40 22.72
N GLN A 95 -1.40 -7.22 22.15
CA GLN A 95 -2.38 -6.21 21.81
C GLN A 95 -3.31 -6.75 20.69
N ALA A 96 -2.79 -7.46 19.71
CA ALA A 96 -3.55 -7.97 18.58
C ALA A 96 -4.63 -9.00 18.98
N GLU A 97 -4.47 -9.71 20.10
CA GLU A 97 -5.51 -10.62 20.63
C GLU A 97 -6.77 -9.90 21.13
N LYS A 98 -6.66 -8.61 21.43
CA LYS A 98 -7.75 -7.78 21.96
C LYS A 98 -8.21 -6.70 20.99
N ALA A 99 -7.33 -6.29 20.09
CA ALA A 99 -7.59 -5.22 19.12
C ALA A 99 -8.61 -5.65 18.05
N LEU A 100 -9.36 -4.67 17.55
CA LEU A 100 -10.38 -4.90 16.54
C LEU A 100 -9.76 -5.06 15.16
N GLY A 101 -9.94 -6.23 14.57
CA GLY A 101 -9.66 -6.51 13.16
C GLY A 101 -10.84 -6.17 12.26
N VAL A 102 -11.16 -7.06 11.33
CA VAL A 102 -12.32 -7.00 10.42
C VAL A 102 -13.04 -8.35 10.44
N PRO A 103 -14.29 -8.46 9.97
CA PRO A 103 -14.95 -9.75 9.81
C PRO A 103 -14.16 -10.69 8.89
N ILE A 104 -14.08 -11.97 9.27
CA ILE A 104 -13.60 -13.03 8.39
C ILE A 104 -14.83 -13.68 7.77
N ASN A 105 -14.89 -13.70 6.45
CA ASN A 105 -15.97 -14.33 5.68
C ASN A 105 -15.38 -15.40 4.76
N GLU A 106 -15.79 -16.67 4.96
CA GLU A 106 -15.38 -17.82 4.14
C GLU A 106 -16.58 -18.43 3.39
N GLU A 107 -17.72 -17.76 3.40
CA GLU A 107 -18.92 -18.21 2.70
C GLU A 107 -18.75 -18.21 1.18
N ILE A 108 -19.41 -19.15 0.53
CA ILE A 108 -19.46 -19.32 -0.92
C ILE A 108 -20.86 -19.07 -1.50
N THR A 109 -21.81 -18.76 -0.63
CA THR A 109 -23.19 -18.44 -0.99
C THR A 109 -23.59 -17.10 -0.38
N ILE A 110 -24.46 -16.37 -1.07
CA ILE A 110 -25.01 -15.12 -0.54
C ILE A 110 -26.03 -15.48 0.54
N MET A 111 -25.75 -15.06 1.77
CA MET A 111 -26.62 -15.26 2.93
C MET A 111 -26.78 -13.94 3.69
N ASP A 112 -27.94 -13.75 4.30
CA ASP A 112 -28.19 -12.60 5.20
C ASP A 112 -27.55 -12.81 6.58
N ASN A 113 -26.26 -13.17 6.59
CA ASN A 113 -25.50 -13.35 7.82
C ASN A 113 -25.02 -12.00 8.37
N ILE A 114 -25.11 -11.86 9.67
CA ILE A 114 -24.58 -10.71 10.40
C ILE A 114 -23.21 -11.09 10.96
N TYR A 115 -22.19 -10.37 10.56
CA TYR A 115 -20.81 -10.62 10.97
C TYR A 115 -20.34 -9.61 12.01
N SER A 116 -19.71 -10.09 13.08
CA SER A 116 -18.92 -9.27 14.00
C SER A 116 -17.50 -9.14 13.50
N ARG A 117 -16.78 -8.17 14.05
CA ARG A 117 -15.33 -8.06 13.81
C ARG A 117 -14.62 -9.18 14.58
N GLU A 118 -13.64 -9.78 13.95
CA GLU A 118 -12.67 -10.65 14.60
C GLU A 118 -11.55 -9.84 15.27
N THR A 119 -10.76 -10.51 16.10
CA THR A 119 -9.55 -9.87 16.64
C THR A 119 -8.53 -9.64 15.53
N LEU A 120 -7.69 -8.63 15.73
CA LEU A 120 -6.59 -8.33 14.84
C LEU A 120 -5.69 -9.56 14.62
N ALA A 121 -5.39 -10.31 15.69
CA ALA A 121 -4.59 -11.53 15.64
C ALA A 121 -5.21 -12.59 14.70
N LYS A 122 -6.52 -12.85 14.81
CA LYS A 122 -7.18 -13.84 13.95
C LYS A 122 -7.15 -13.44 12.48
N VAL A 123 -7.33 -12.14 12.15
CA VAL A 123 -7.26 -11.68 10.76
C VAL A 123 -5.83 -11.81 10.22
N TYR A 124 -4.81 -11.47 11.00
CA TYR A 124 -3.42 -11.71 10.59
C TYR A 124 -3.12 -13.20 10.40
N ALA A 125 -3.61 -14.07 11.30
CA ALA A 125 -3.47 -15.53 11.14
C ALA A 125 -4.14 -16.05 9.86
N LYS A 126 -5.30 -15.49 9.48
CA LYS A 126 -5.97 -15.81 8.21
C LYS A 126 -5.12 -15.38 7.00
N ILE A 127 -4.56 -14.18 7.03
CA ILE A 127 -3.67 -13.69 5.97
C ILE A 127 -2.44 -14.59 5.85
N GLU A 128 -1.82 -14.97 6.96
CA GLU A 128 -0.65 -15.87 6.98
C GLU A 128 -0.98 -17.25 6.44
N SER A 129 -2.14 -17.83 6.83
CA SER A 129 -2.60 -19.13 6.34
C SER A 129 -2.81 -19.11 4.82
N ASP A 130 -3.50 -18.10 4.30
CA ASP A 130 -3.72 -17.96 2.85
C ASP A 130 -2.40 -17.75 2.10
N LEU A 131 -1.50 -16.94 2.65
CA LEU A 131 -0.20 -16.70 2.02
C LEU A 131 0.70 -17.95 2.06
N HIS A 132 0.62 -18.77 3.11
CA HIS A 132 1.29 -20.06 3.20
C HIS A 132 0.79 -21.04 2.13
N GLU A 133 -0.53 -21.14 1.95
CA GLU A 133 -1.14 -21.94 0.88
C GLU A 133 -0.70 -21.46 -0.50
N SER A 134 -0.69 -20.14 -0.72
CA SER A 134 -0.20 -19.54 -1.97
C SER A 134 1.24 -19.94 -2.27
N ILE A 135 2.15 -19.74 -1.31
CA ILE A 135 3.57 -20.06 -1.45
C ILE A 135 3.78 -21.56 -1.71
N THR A 136 3.07 -22.41 -0.97
CA THR A 136 3.18 -23.87 -1.11
C THR A 136 2.78 -24.33 -2.50
N ARG A 137 1.72 -23.76 -3.07
CA ARG A 137 1.22 -24.11 -4.40
C ARG A 137 2.10 -23.56 -5.50
N PHE A 138 2.56 -22.31 -5.41
CA PHE A 138 3.50 -21.73 -6.37
C PHE A 138 4.82 -22.51 -6.48
N LYS A 139 5.27 -23.21 -5.44
CA LYS A 139 6.45 -24.09 -5.51
C LYS A 139 6.26 -25.31 -6.42
N ASN A 140 5.01 -25.63 -6.75
CA ASN A 140 4.64 -26.74 -7.64
C ASN A 140 4.18 -26.26 -9.03
N THR A 141 4.54 -25.03 -9.41
CA THR A 141 4.22 -24.45 -10.72
C THR A 141 5.51 -23.95 -11.39
N GLU A 142 5.50 -23.92 -12.71
CA GLU A 142 6.60 -23.31 -13.46
C GLU A 142 6.54 -21.77 -13.35
N TRP A 143 7.72 -21.17 -13.15
CA TRP A 143 7.80 -19.71 -13.12
C TRP A 143 7.75 -19.13 -14.53
N THR A 144 6.83 -18.19 -14.75
CA THR A 144 6.78 -17.37 -15.96
C THR A 144 6.72 -15.89 -15.59
N LYS A 145 7.44 -15.05 -16.34
CA LYS A 145 7.38 -13.59 -16.12
C LYS A 145 6.06 -13.05 -16.62
N ASN A 146 5.15 -12.74 -15.72
CA ASN A 146 3.90 -12.08 -16.02
C ASN A 146 3.57 -11.04 -14.93
N VAL A 147 3.67 -9.76 -15.29
CA VAL A 147 3.49 -8.67 -14.32
C VAL A 147 2.02 -8.42 -13.93
N VAL A 148 1.06 -9.14 -14.53
CA VAL A 148 -0.37 -9.04 -14.17
C VAL A 148 -0.89 -10.28 -13.45
N HIS A 149 -0.02 -11.24 -13.19
CA HIS A 149 -0.29 -12.41 -12.36
C HIS A 149 0.73 -12.48 -11.22
N PRO A 150 0.32 -12.75 -9.99
CA PRO A 150 1.25 -12.96 -8.89
C PRO A 150 2.06 -14.25 -9.12
N SER A 151 3.23 -14.29 -8.53
CA SER A 151 4.16 -15.43 -8.60
C SER A 151 4.71 -15.75 -7.20
N LEU A 152 5.51 -16.82 -7.09
CA LEU A 152 6.20 -17.18 -5.84
C LEU A 152 7.01 -15.99 -5.28
N ASP A 153 7.71 -15.27 -6.14
CA ASP A 153 8.54 -14.13 -5.72
C ASP A 153 7.67 -12.98 -5.18
N VAL A 154 6.51 -12.77 -5.78
CA VAL A 154 5.51 -11.78 -5.32
C VAL A 154 4.93 -12.19 -3.96
N ALA A 155 4.65 -13.48 -3.77
CA ALA A 155 4.19 -14.01 -2.49
C ALA A 155 5.27 -13.87 -1.40
N TYR A 156 6.55 -14.08 -1.72
CA TYR A 156 7.65 -13.81 -0.79
C TYR A 156 7.78 -12.33 -0.45
N LEU A 157 7.65 -11.43 -1.42
CA LEU A 157 7.67 -9.99 -1.14
C LEU A 157 6.49 -9.56 -0.26
N PHE A 158 5.32 -10.12 -0.49
CA PHE A 158 4.17 -9.88 0.37
C PHE A 158 4.38 -10.45 1.78
N ALA A 159 4.94 -11.65 1.92
CA ALA A 159 5.32 -12.20 3.23
C ALA A 159 6.31 -11.30 3.95
N SER A 160 7.33 -10.77 3.25
CA SER A 160 8.25 -9.79 3.83
C SER A 160 7.52 -8.54 4.36
N ARG A 161 6.59 -7.97 3.58
CA ARG A 161 5.75 -6.83 3.98
C ARG A 161 4.89 -7.18 5.20
N LEU A 162 4.21 -8.32 5.19
CA LEU A 162 3.34 -8.78 6.27
C LEU A 162 4.10 -8.91 7.59
N HIS A 163 5.23 -9.61 7.59
CA HIS A 163 6.06 -9.80 8.77
C HIS A 163 6.70 -8.49 9.26
N LEU A 164 7.03 -7.56 8.34
CA LEU A 164 7.48 -6.22 8.72
C LEU A 164 6.39 -5.46 9.51
N TYR A 165 5.13 -5.57 9.08
CA TYR A 165 3.98 -4.96 9.75
C TYR A 165 3.70 -5.60 11.12
N LYS A 166 3.93 -6.90 11.26
CA LYS A 166 3.86 -7.63 12.54
C LYS A 166 5.09 -7.45 13.43
N LYS A 167 6.08 -6.66 12.99
CA LYS A 167 7.37 -6.48 13.68
C LYS A 167 8.18 -7.77 13.86
N GLU A 168 7.94 -8.75 13.03
CA GLU A 168 8.65 -10.04 12.98
C GLU A 168 9.86 -9.90 12.03
N TYR A 169 10.83 -9.10 12.44
CA TYR A 169 11.91 -8.60 11.58
C TYR A 169 12.79 -9.69 10.98
N GLN A 170 13.02 -10.80 11.69
CA GLN A 170 13.81 -11.90 11.14
C GLN A 170 13.10 -12.57 9.97
N SER A 171 11.80 -12.81 10.09
CA SER A 171 10.97 -13.36 9.01
C SER A 171 10.88 -12.38 7.83
N ALA A 172 10.64 -11.10 8.12
CA ALA A 172 10.60 -10.05 7.09
C ALA A 172 11.90 -10.01 6.26
N LYS A 173 13.07 -10.08 6.94
CA LYS A 173 14.38 -10.15 6.29
C LYS A 173 14.52 -11.41 5.44
N ASN A 174 14.20 -12.59 5.98
CA ASN A 174 14.39 -13.85 5.28
C ASN A 174 13.57 -13.92 3.99
N TYR A 175 12.33 -13.46 4.01
CA TYR A 175 11.50 -13.39 2.80
C TYR A 175 12.00 -12.34 1.80
N ALA A 176 12.52 -11.20 2.26
CA ALA A 176 13.17 -10.23 1.38
C ALA A 176 14.43 -10.81 0.73
N ASP A 177 15.24 -11.56 1.47
CA ASP A 177 16.40 -12.27 0.91
C ASP A 177 16.01 -13.26 -0.20
N SER A 178 14.88 -13.98 -0.02
CA SER A 178 14.38 -14.89 -1.05
C SER A 178 14.05 -14.19 -2.37
N VAL A 179 13.63 -12.92 -2.30
CA VAL A 179 13.36 -12.10 -3.48
C VAL A 179 14.65 -11.54 -4.08
N ILE A 180 15.53 -10.98 -3.24
CA ILE A 180 16.73 -10.27 -3.70
C ILE A 180 17.76 -11.22 -4.31
N ASN A 181 17.88 -12.43 -3.77
CA ASN A 181 18.92 -13.37 -4.15
C ASN A 181 18.57 -14.24 -5.38
N ASN A 182 17.35 -14.12 -5.94
CA ASN A 182 16.97 -14.98 -7.07
C ASN A 182 17.36 -14.43 -8.45
N GLU A 183 17.89 -13.22 -8.54
CA GLU A 183 18.42 -12.57 -9.75
C GLU A 183 17.43 -12.42 -10.93
N ARG A 184 16.15 -12.74 -10.74
CA ARG A 184 15.11 -12.63 -11.79
C ARG A 184 14.70 -11.19 -12.05
N TYR A 185 14.93 -10.30 -11.10
CA TYR A 185 14.58 -8.90 -11.15
C TYR A 185 15.79 -8.03 -10.89
N GLN A 186 15.83 -6.86 -11.50
CA GLN A 186 16.92 -5.91 -11.36
C GLN A 186 16.38 -4.53 -11.04
N LEU A 187 17.12 -3.77 -10.22
CA LEU A 187 16.77 -2.37 -9.97
C LEU A 187 16.84 -1.58 -11.28
N TYR A 188 15.77 -0.83 -11.57
CA TYR A 188 15.67 -0.02 -12.77
C TYR A 188 16.65 1.13 -12.71
N ASP A 189 17.69 1.08 -13.53
CA ASP A 189 18.73 2.11 -13.54
C ASP A 189 18.23 3.37 -14.25
N LEU A 190 17.93 4.43 -13.48
CA LEU A 190 17.43 5.69 -14.02
C LEU A 190 18.51 6.47 -14.80
N HIS A 191 19.78 6.15 -14.67
CA HIS A 191 20.85 6.75 -15.48
C HIS A 191 20.77 6.34 -16.95
N THR A 192 20.30 5.12 -17.21
CA THR A 192 20.24 4.50 -18.55
C THR A 192 18.82 4.22 -19.04
N ALA A 193 17.81 4.44 -18.20
CA ALA A 193 16.42 4.10 -18.48
C ALA A 193 15.82 4.80 -19.71
N GLY A 194 16.39 5.91 -20.17
CA GLY A 194 15.92 6.66 -21.34
C GLY A 194 14.49 7.18 -21.22
N LEU A 195 13.99 7.38 -19.99
CA LEU A 195 12.63 7.84 -19.76
C LEU A 195 12.43 9.26 -20.31
N THR A 196 11.40 9.42 -21.10
CA THR A 196 10.98 10.69 -21.70
C THR A 196 9.79 11.27 -20.92
N SER A 197 9.33 12.46 -21.28
CA SER A 197 8.09 13.04 -20.74
C SER A 197 6.81 12.22 -21.05
N TYR A 198 6.90 11.23 -21.93
CA TYR A 198 5.82 10.32 -22.29
C TYR A 198 6.00 8.92 -21.69
N SER A 199 7.10 8.68 -20.97
CA SER A 199 7.40 7.40 -20.34
C SER A 199 7.12 7.48 -18.86
N TYR A 200 6.58 6.37 -18.30
CA TYR A 200 6.29 6.27 -16.88
C TYR A 200 7.25 5.30 -16.21
N PHE A 201 7.62 5.58 -14.96
CA PHE A 201 8.45 4.65 -14.18
C PHE A 201 7.74 3.32 -13.97
N ILE A 202 6.46 3.36 -13.59
CA ILE A 202 5.62 2.16 -13.46
C ILE A 202 5.09 1.79 -14.85
N ASN A 203 5.71 0.78 -15.44
CA ASN A 203 5.32 0.20 -16.72
C ASN A 203 5.76 -1.29 -16.79
N LYS A 204 5.15 -2.07 -17.64
CA LYS A 204 5.40 -3.52 -17.76
C LYS A 204 6.83 -3.90 -18.17
N ASN A 205 7.59 -2.97 -18.73
CA ASN A 205 8.98 -3.21 -19.17
C ASN A 205 10.01 -2.83 -18.10
N ASN A 206 9.57 -2.26 -16.98
CA ASN A 206 10.46 -1.94 -15.86
C ASN A 206 10.95 -3.25 -15.23
N PRO A 207 12.28 -3.52 -15.18
CA PRO A 207 12.84 -4.77 -14.70
C PRO A 207 12.62 -5.02 -13.21
N GLU A 208 12.29 -3.99 -12.42
CA GLU A 208 11.96 -4.14 -10.99
C GLU A 208 10.59 -4.73 -10.77
N ILE A 209 9.66 -4.54 -11.70
CA ILE A 209 8.25 -4.85 -11.47
C ILE A 209 8.04 -6.35 -11.52
N MET A 210 7.48 -6.86 -10.44
CA MET A 210 7.15 -8.26 -10.24
C MET A 210 5.66 -8.50 -10.48
N PHE A 211 4.81 -7.57 -9.99
CA PHE A 211 3.36 -7.66 -10.13
C PHE A 211 2.73 -6.27 -10.08
N CYS A 212 1.75 -6.05 -10.95
CA CYS A 212 0.95 -4.84 -11.01
C CYS A 212 -0.52 -5.19 -10.85
N TYR A 213 -1.23 -4.47 -9.98
CA TYR A 213 -2.64 -4.71 -9.73
C TYR A 213 -3.41 -3.41 -9.48
N GLY A 214 -4.73 -3.52 -9.61
CA GLY A 214 -5.62 -2.39 -9.44
C GLY A 214 -5.46 -1.34 -10.53
N MET A 215 -6.54 -0.71 -10.90
CA MET A 215 -6.48 0.42 -11.80
C MET A 215 -5.91 1.64 -11.06
N ALA A 216 -5.12 2.44 -11.76
CA ALA A 216 -4.79 3.78 -11.29
C ALA A 216 -6.04 4.67 -11.37
N SER A 217 -7.04 4.39 -10.55
CA SER A 217 -8.27 5.18 -10.45
C SER A 217 -8.05 6.58 -9.87
N PHE A 218 -6.84 7.09 -10.06
CA PHE A 218 -6.46 8.44 -9.65
C PHE A 218 -6.79 9.50 -10.71
N ASP A 219 -7.46 9.13 -11.80
CA ASP A 219 -7.83 10.05 -12.87
C ASP A 219 -8.55 11.29 -12.33
N PHE A 220 -9.44 11.12 -11.39
CA PHE A 220 -10.13 12.26 -10.78
C PHE A 220 -9.24 13.05 -9.81
N ILE A 221 -8.17 12.43 -9.25
CA ILE A 221 -7.22 13.09 -8.36
C ILE A 221 -6.11 13.78 -9.15
N TYR A 222 -5.58 13.12 -10.19
CA TYR A 222 -4.36 13.56 -10.87
C TYR A 222 -4.56 14.10 -12.28
N ASN A 223 -5.66 13.80 -12.97
CA ASN A 223 -5.75 13.92 -14.44
C ASN A 223 -6.84 14.81 -14.97
N TYR A 224 -7.47 15.64 -14.19
CA TYR A 224 -8.42 16.51 -14.85
C TYR A 224 -7.72 17.59 -15.68
N SER A 225 -8.07 17.63 -16.99
CA SER A 225 -7.83 18.65 -18.00
C SER A 225 -6.93 19.83 -17.60
N SER A 226 -6.03 20.18 -18.47
CA SER A 226 -4.96 21.19 -18.39
C SER A 226 -5.27 22.52 -17.68
N THR A 227 -6.49 22.78 -17.30
CA THR A 227 -6.93 24.04 -16.67
C THR A 227 -7.11 23.93 -15.14
N TYR A 228 -7.24 22.72 -14.58
CA TYR A 228 -7.54 22.53 -13.15
C TYR A 228 -6.72 21.38 -12.57
N ALA A 229 -5.56 21.71 -12.00
CA ALA A 229 -4.79 20.74 -11.23
C ALA A 229 -5.55 20.37 -9.94
N THR A 230 -5.85 19.07 -9.77
CA THR A 230 -6.65 18.60 -8.66
C THR A 230 -5.82 18.40 -7.40
N TYR A 231 -4.68 17.73 -7.51
CA TYR A 231 -3.73 17.55 -6.42
C TYR A 231 -2.31 17.72 -6.95
N LEU A 232 -1.52 18.47 -6.22
CA LEU A 232 -0.12 18.67 -6.54
C LEU A 232 0.75 17.92 -5.53
N VAL A 233 1.91 17.48 -6.01
CA VAL A 233 2.95 16.94 -5.15
C VAL A 233 3.35 18.01 -4.13
N SER A 234 3.31 17.66 -2.85
CA SER A 234 3.58 18.63 -1.78
C SER A 234 5.05 19.02 -1.72
N ASP A 235 5.32 20.26 -1.34
CA ASP A 235 6.70 20.73 -1.16
C ASP A 235 7.46 19.91 -0.10
N LYS A 236 6.74 19.34 0.89
CA LYS A 236 7.31 18.45 1.90
C LYS A 236 7.88 17.13 1.33
N ILE A 237 7.30 16.59 0.24
CA ILE A 237 7.89 15.41 -0.42
C ILE A 237 8.99 15.83 -1.39
N ILE A 238 8.79 16.93 -2.14
CA ILE A 238 9.78 17.44 -3.10
C ILE A 238 11.10 17.76 -2.41
N SER A 239 11.07 18.36 -1.21
CA SER A 239 12.28 18.74 -0.45
C SER A 239 13.12 17.54 0.03
N LEU A 240 12.57 16.32 -0.01
CA LEU A 240 13.35 15.11 0.31
C LEU A 240 14.32 14.69 -0.81
N PHE A 241 14.15 15.21 -2.02
CA PHE A 241 14.94 14.83 -3.18
C PHE A 241 16.01 15.89 -3.48
N SER A 242 17.26 15.46 -3.56
CA SER A 242 18.37 16.34 -4.00
C SER A 242 18.19 16.77 -5.47
N ASN A 243 19.00 17.71 -5.93
CA ASN A 243 18.97 18.10 -7.34
C ASN A 243 19.52 17.01 -8.27
N ASP A 244 20.36 16.13 -7.75
CA ASP A 244 20.93 14.99 -8.48
C ASP A 244 20.03 13.75 -8.47
N ASP A 245 18.90 13.78 -7.76
CA ASP A 245 17.96 12.66 -7.71
C ASP A 245 17.11 12.63 -8.98
N LEU A 246 17.33 11.61 -9.80
CA LEU A 246 16.65 11.41 -11.09
C LEU A 246 15.15 11.17 -10.94
N ARG A 247 14.71 10.68 -9.77
CA ARG A 247 13.27 10.51 -9.47
C ARG A 247 12.51 11.84 -9.47
N LYS A 248 13.20 12.95 -9.18
CA LYS A 248 12.61 14.29 -9.15
C LYS A 248 11.97 14.72 -10.48
N THR A 249 12.54 14.28 -11.60
CA THR A 249 12.02 14.55 -12.94
C THR A 249 11.21 13.38 -13.52
N THR A 250 11.26 12.22 -12.86
CA THR A 250 10.60 10.99 -13.31
C THR A 250 9.24 10.77 -12.59
N PHE A 251 9.14 11.13 -11.30
CA PHE A 251 7.98 10.84 -10.49
C PHE A 251 6.91 11.93 -10.50
N TRP A 252 7.24 13.15 -10.94
CA TRP A 252 6.29 14.24 -11.18
C TRP A 252 6.78 15.16 -12.28
N ASP A 253 5.86 15.88 -12.90
CA ASP A 253 6.17 16.85 -13.94
C ASP A 253 6.55 18.24 -13.38
N LYS A 254 6.90 19.15 -14.26
CA LYS A 254 7.24 20.57 -13.92
C LYS A 254 6.10 21.32 -13.23
N ASN A 255 4.87 20.85 -13.36
CA ASN A 255 3.68 21.43 -12.74
C ASN A 255 3.35 20.75 -11.40
N LYS A 256 4.25 19.93 -10.85
CA LYS A 256 4.06 19.14 -9.64
C LYS A 256 2.91 18.12 -9.73
N LYS A 257 2.59 17.64 -10.93
CA LYS A 257 1.64 16.55 -11.12
C LYS A 257 2.37 15.22 -11.02
N PRO A 258 1.86 14.23 -10.29
CA PRO A 258 2.45 12.90 -10.27
C PRO A 258 2.54 12.32 -11.68
N HIS A 259 3.70 11.77 -12.01
CA HIS A 259 4.03 11.23 -13.33
C HIS A 259 4.68 9.85 -13.24
N LYS A 260 4.60 9.20 -12.10
CA LYS A 260 5.25 7.90 -11.85
C LYS A 260 4.57 6.75 -12.62
N PHE A 261 3.28 6.86 -12.89
CA PHE A 261 2.46 5.89 -13.62
C PHE A 261 1.49 6.58 -14.58
N SER A 262 1.06 5.85 -15.62
CA SER A 262 0.04 6.34 -16.53
C SER A 262 -1.33 6.31 -15.86
N SER A 263 -2.11 7.33 -16.10
CA SER A 263 -3.48 7.45 -15.64
C SER A 263 -4.51 7.31 -16.75
N THR A 264 -4.06 7.22 -18.01
CA THR A 264 -4.93 7.41 -19.19
C THR A 264 -5.11 6.19 -20.07
N ASN A 265 -4.47 5.07 -19.79
CA ASN A 265 -4.61 3.89 -20.61
C ASN A 265 -4.95 2.63 -19.78
N SER A 266 -5.47 1.61 -20.45
CA SER A 266 -5.84 0.31 -19.85
C SER A 266 -4.66 -0.46 -19.22
N GLN A 267 -3.45 0.07 -19.26
CA GLN A 267 -2.25 -0.46 -18.67
C GLN A 267 -1.74 0.39 -17.50
N SER A 268 -2.57 1.27 -16.97
CA SER A 268 -2.23 2.07 -15.79
C SER A 268 -2.52 1.29 -14.51
N TYR A 269 -1.46 0.85 -13.86
CA TYR A 269 -1.53 0.11 -12.60
C TYR A 269 -1.29 1.06 -11.43
N GLY A 270 -2.18 1.01 -10.44
CA GLY A 270 -2.10 1.88 -9.26
C GLY A 270 -1.22 1.34 -8.15
N ASN A 271 -0.94 0.04 -8.17
CA ASN A 271 -0.17 -0.63 -7.12
C ASN A 271 0.82 -1.60 -7.74
N THR A 272 1.96 -1.76 -7.07
CA THR A 272 3.01 -2.68 -7.52
C THR A 272 3.62 -3.47 -6.38
N TYR A 273 4.16 -4.63 -6.74
CA TYR A 273 5.20 -5.32 -6.00
C TYR A 273 6.47 -5.22 -6.84
N ARG A 274 7.57 -4.71 -6.28
CA ARG A 274 8.81 -4.49 -7.01
C ARG A 274 10.04 -4.65 -6.14
N LEU A 275 11.16 -4.96 -6.78
CA LEU A 275 12.41 -5.34 -6.10
C LEU A 275 12.89 -4.31 -5.07
N SER A 276 12.77 -3.02 -5.36
CA SER A 276 13.21 -1.98 -4.41
C SER A 276 12.44 -2.02 -3.08
N GLU A 277 11.18 -2.49 -3.06
CA GLU A 277 10.48 -2.72 -1.80
C GLU A 277 11.12 -3.84 -0.98
N ALA A 278 11.62 -4.90 -1.62
CA ALA A 278 12.32 -5.98 -0.91
C ALA A 278 13.58 -5.44 -0.20
N TYR A 279 14.38 -4.61 -0.87
CA TYR A 279 15.53 -3.94 -0.26
C TYR A 279 15.11 -3.05 0.92
N LEU A 280 14.05 -2.26 0.78
CA LEU A 280 13.56 -1.37 1.83
C LEU A 280 12.99 -2.14 3.04
N ASN A 281 12.29 -3.25 2.80
CA ASN A 281 11.79 -4.12 3.86
C ASN A 281 12.95 -4.77 4.60
N ARG A 282 13.96 -5.26 3.87
CA ARG A 282 15.17 -5.86 4.45
C ARG A 282 15.97 -4.83 5.25
N ALA A 283 16.17 -3.63 4.71
CA ALA A 283 16.88 -2.56 5.39
C ALA A 283 16.21 -2.19 6.72
N GLU A 284 14.90 -2.00 6.73
CA GLU A 284 14.19 -1.71 7.97
C GLU A 284 14.32 -2.87 8.98
N ALA A 285 14.12 -4.10 8.54
CA ALA A 285 14.28 -5.28 9.39
C ALA A 285 15.71 -5.39 9.96
N LEU A 286 16.74 -5.13 9.16
CA LEU A 286 18.14 -5.14 9.58
C LEU A 286 18.43 -4.11 10.67
N VAL A 287 17.84 -2.91 10.59
CA VAL A 287 17.98 -1.90 11.67
C VAL A 287 17.44 -2.44 13.00
N PHE A 288 16.24 -3.05 12.97
CA PHE A 288 15.64 -3.62 14.17
C PHE A 288 16.40 -4.85 14.71
N LEU A 289 17.08 -5.58 13.84
CA LEU A 289 17.96 -6.71 14.20
C LEU A 289 19.37 -6.27 14.63
N GLY A 290 19.64 -4.97 14.76
CA GLY A 290 20.94 -4.43 15.21
C GLY A 290 22.02 -4.41 14.13
N LYS A 291 21.68 -4.62 12.86
CA LYS A 291 22.60 -4.66 11.70
C LYS A 291 22.41 -3.42 10.82
N TRP A 292 22.45 -2.25 11.45
CA TRP A 292 22.08 -1.00 10.80
C TRP A 292 23.05 -0.56 9.69
N GLU A 293 24.35 -0.96 9.74
CA GLU A 293 25.30 -0.71 8.66
C GLU A 293 24.89 -1.45 7.37
N SER A 294 24.48 -2.71 7.50
CA SER A 294 23.96 -3.50 6.37
C SER A 294 22.66 -2.89 5.80
N ALA A 295 21.82 -2.30 6.65
CA ALA A 295 20.64 -1.58 6.20
C ALA A 295 20.99 -0.37 5.33
N ILE A 296 22.03 0.36 5.70
CA ILE A 296 22.53 1.48 4.89
C ILE A 296 23.08 1.00 3.55
N THR A 297 23.74 -0.15 3.50
CA THR A 297 24.18 -0.77 2.23
C THR A 297 22.98 -1.05 1.32
N ASP A 298 21.88 -1.60 1.84
CA ASP A 298 20.68 -1.88 1.05
C ASP A 298 20.08 -0.61 0.43
N ILE A 299 19.96 0.47 1.21
CA ILE A 299 19.43 1.72 0.65
C ILE A 299 20.42 2.41 -0.30
N ASN A 300 21.72 2.27 -0.10
CA ASN A 300 22.73 2.76 -1.06
C ASN A 300 22.67 2.02 -2.39
N THR A 301 22.35 0.73 -2.38
CA THR A 301 22.10 -0.05 -3.61
C THR A 301 20.94 0.53 -4.44
N ILE A 302 19.85 0.97 -3.79
CA ILE A 302 18.77 1.67 -4.48
C ILE A 302 19.24 3.04 -4.96
N ARG A 303 19.88 3.80 -4.09
CA ARG A 303 20.31 5.17 -4.36
C ARG A 303 21.30 5.27 -5.51
N GLU A 304 22.19 4.30 -5.66
CA GLU A 304 23.12 4.18 -6.81
C GLU A 304 22.35 4.22 -8.15
N LYS A 305 21.18 3.61 -8.24
CA LYS A 305 20.34 3.57 -9.45
C LYS A 305 19.40 4.78 -9.60
N ARG A 306 19.44 5.73 -8.67
CA ARG A 306 18.51 6.87 -8.59
C ARG A 306 19.19 8.23 -8.58
N ILE A 307 20.43 8.32 -8.15
CA ILE A 307 21.11 9.58 -7.85
C ILE A 307 22.40 9.68 -8.66
N LYS A 308 22.60 10.81 -9.34
CA LYS A 308 23.73 11.00 -10.25
C LYS A 308 25.09 11.06 -9.54
N ASN A 309 25.16 11.82 -8.46
CA ASN A 309 26.39 12.07 -7.70
C ASN A 309 26.07 11.91 -6.20
N ASP A 310 27.08 11.56 -5.40
CA ASP A 310 26.98 11.48 -3.95
C ASP A 310 25.78 10.64 -3.47
N TYR A 311 25.58 9.49 -4.12
CA TYR A 311 24.47 8.59 -3.79
C TYR A 311 24.68 7.87 -2.46
N GLU A 312 25.93 7.65 -2.07
CA GLU A 312 26.26 6.97 -0.81
C GLU A 312 25.95 7.85 0.40
N ILE A 313 25.34 7.22 1.38
CA ILE A 313 25.13 7.79 2.71
C ILE A 313 25.67 6.84 3.77
N THR A 314 25.99 7.37 4.91
CA THR A 314 26.37 6.64 6.11
C THR A 314 25.38 6.95 7.22
N ALA A 315 25.36 6.17 8.29
CA ALA A 315 24.61 6.48 9.49
C ALA A 315 25.56 6.53 10.69
N THR A 316 25.23 7.33 11.68
CA THR A 316 26.04 7.53 12.88
C THR A 316 25.64 6.60 14.02
N ASN A 317 24.42 6.09 13.97
CA ASN A 317 23.85 5.17 14.95
C ASN A 317 22.58 4.51 14.38
N ARG A 318 21.97 3.61 15.17
CA ARG A 318 20.75 2.87 14.80
C ARG A 318 19.55 3.79 14.49
N GLU A 319 19.34 4.84 15.28
CA GLU A 319 18.21 5.75 15.11
C GLU A 319 18.36 6.57 13.81
N ASP A 320 19.55 7.09 13.55
CA ASP A 320 19.88 7.78 12.31
C ASP A 320 19.71 6.86 11.10
N ALA A 321 20.13 5.60 11.19
CA ALA A 321 19.92 4.60 10.15
C ALA A 321 18.42 4.36 9.88
N LEU A 322 17.62 4.19 10.94
CA LEU A 322 16.18 3.99 10.81
C LEU A 322 15.48 5.17 10.10
N ASN A 323 15.83 6.38 10.50
CA ASN A 323 15.29 7.59 9.87
C ASN A 323 15.66 7.66 8.38
N LYS A 324 16.90 7.33 8.01
CA LYS A 324 17.37 7.29 6.62
C LYS A 324 16.66 6.22 5.79
N VAL A 325 16.43 5.03 6.36
CA VAL A 325 15.66 3.96 5.72
C VAL A 325 14.21 4.41 5.49
N TRP A 326 13.56 5.01 6.47
CA TRP A 326 12.18 5.49 6.34
C TRP A 326 12.05 6.66 5.35
N GLU A 327 13.04 7.54 5.31
CA GLU A 327 13.07 8.62 4.29
C GLU A 327 13.26 8.05 2.89
N GLU A 328 14.18 7.09 2.71
CA GLU A 328 14.39 6.46 1.40
C GLU A 328 13.14 5.68 0.97
N ARG A 329 12.49 4.96 1.88
CA ARG A 329 11.21 4.31 1.62
C ARG A 329 10.14 5.31 1.19
N ARG A 330 10.06 6.46 1.84
CA ARG A 330 9.13 7.53 1.48
C ARG A 330 9.41 8.12 0.10
N ARG A 331 10.69 8.30 -0.27
CA ARG A 331 11.09 8.74 -1.62
C ARG A 331 10.74 7.70 -2.66
N GLU A 332 11.17 6.47 -2.43
CA GLU A 332 11.09 5.40 -3.42
C GLU A 332 9.64 4.93 -3.66
N LEU A 333 8.85 4.76 -2.61
CA LEU A 333 7.47 4.23 -2.71
C LEU A 333 6.38 5.32 -2.70
N CYS A 334 6.75 6.60 -2.94
CA CYS A 334 5.75 7.64 -3.02
C CYS A 334 4.76 7.37 -4.16
N PHE A 335 3.49 7.72 -3.94
CA PHE A 335 2.34 7.53 -4.84
C PHE A 335 1.88 6.07 -5.03
N GLU A 336 2.50 5.08 -4.36
CA GLU A 336 2.14 3.65 -4.45
C GLU A 336 1.35 3.15 -3.22
N LYS A 337 0.58 4.01 -2.57
CA LYS A 337 -0.32 3.72 -1.42
C LYS A 337 0.38 3.28 -0.10
N HIS A 338 1.70 3.21 -0.04
CA HIS A 338 2.43 2.75 1.16
C HIS A 338 2.38 3.75 2.33
N ARG A 339 2.40 5.08 2.06
CA ARG A 339 2.67 6.09 3.08
C ARG A 339 1.72 6.06 4.27
N TRP A 340 0.42 5.90 4.05
CA TRP A 340 -0.56 5.87 5.14
C TRP A 340 -0.36 4.66 6.06
N PHE A 341 -0.13 3.49 5.47
CA PHE A 341 0.12 2.28 6.22
C PHE A 341 1.47 2.31 6.94
N ASP A 342 2.50 2.89 6.32
CA ASP A 342 3.79 3.12 6.98
C ASP A 342 3.64 4.05 8.19
N LEU A 343 2.92 5.16 8.08
CA LEU A 343 2.67 6.06 9.21
C LEU A 343 1.95 5.37 10.36
N ARG A 344 0.98 4.51 10.06
CA ARG A 344 0.25 3.75 11.08
C ARG A 344 1.18 2.83 11.89
N ARG A 345 2.05 2.07 11.23
CA ARG A 345 2.98 1.15 11.90
C ARG A 345 4.22 1.82 12.49
N GLN A 346 4.54 3.04 12.07
CA GLN A 346 5.68 3.84 12.54
C GLN A 346 5.32 4.77 13.71
N GLY A 347 4.25 4.50 14.44
CA GLY A 347 3.91 5.22 15.66
C GLY A 347 2.87 6.34 15.47
N MET A 348 2.21 6.40 14.31
CA MET A 348 1.12 7.35 14.06
C MET A 348 1.50 8.81 14.43
N PRO A 349 2.52 9.40 13.80
CA PRO A 349 3.02 10.73 14.14
C PRO A 349 1.97 11.81 13.88
N GLU A 350 2.13 12.98 14.50
CA GLU A 350 1.29 14.15 14.21
C GLU A 350 1.38 14.53 12.72
N LEU A 351 0.22 14.77 12.11
CA LEU A 351 0.12 15.30 10.76
C LEU A 351 -0.65 16.62 10.75
N ARG A 352 -0.26 17.51 9.84
CA ARG A 352 -0.90 18.82 9.64
C ARG A 352 -1.25 19.01 8.18
N HIS A 353 -2.51 19.28 7.91
CA HIS A 353 -3.01 19.64 6.59
C HIS A 353 -3.65 21.03 6.60
N ILE A 354 -3.43 21.77 5.53
CA ILE A 354 -4.05 23.06 5.33
C ILE A 354 -5.10 22.91 4.24
N PHE A 355 -6.33 23.18 4.57
CA PHE A 355 -7.44 23.23 3.62
C PHE A 355 -7.78 24.68 3.29
N THR A 356 -7.80 25.02 1.99
CA THR A 356 -8.11 26.36 1.51
C THR A 356 -9.42 26.32 0.71
N ASN A 357 -10.36 27.17 1.04
CA ASN A 357 -11.64 27.30 0.34
C ASN A 357 -12.11 28.76 0.29
N GLY A 358 -12.30 29.29 -0.92
CA GLY A 358 -12.83 30.65 -1.11
C GLY A 358 -12.05 31.76 -0.38
N GLY A 359 -10.73 31.65 -0.32
CA GLY A 359 -9.86 32.59 0.41
C GLY A 359 -9.71 32.29 1.90
N SER A 360 -10.56 31.46 2.49
CA SER A 360 -10.41 30.97 3.86
C SER A 360 -9.39 29.83 3.91
N ARG A 361 -8.48 29.89 4.89
CA ARG A 361 -7.44 28.89 5.12
C ARG A 361 -7.59 28.37 6.55
N LYS A 362 -7.75 27.04 6.67
CA LYS A 362 -7.86 26.36 7.97
C LYS A 362 -6.83 25.23 8.06
N GLU A 363 -6.11 25.16 9.18
CA GLU A 363 -5.24 24.05 9.50
C GLU A 363 -6.03 22.98 10.25
N TYR A 364 -5.81 21.72 9.86
CA TYR A 364 -6.33 20.54 10.53
C TYR A 364 -5.15 19.71 11.04
N ILE A 365 -5.26 19.24 12.26
CA ILE A 365 -4.21 18.48 12.95
C ILE A 365 -4.72 17.08 13.24
N LEU A 366 -3.97 16.08 12.80
CA LEU A 366 -4.13 14.70 13.25
C LEU A 366 -3.11 14.48 14.38
N PRO A 367 -3.52 14.34 15.65
CA PRO A 367 -2.59 14.13 16.75
C PRO A 367 -1.85 12.80 16.65
N THR A 368 -0.69 12.71 17.29
CA THR A 368 0.04 11.45 17.44
C THR A 368 -0.85 10.40 18.12
N GLY A 369 -0.88 9.18 17.60
CA GLY A 369 -1.67 8.08 18.14
C GLY A 369 -3.18 8.22 17.97
N SER A 370 -3.66 9.16 17.16
CA SER A 370 -5.09 9.40 16.95
C SER A 370 -5.80 8.19 16.36
N LYS A 371 -6.98 7.87 16.89
CA LYS A 371 -7.89 6.85 16.32
C LYS A 371 -8.31 7.18 14.87
N SER A 372 -8.17 8.43 14.44
CA SER A 372 -8.45 8.82 13.05
C SER A 372 -7.43 8.31 12.04
N TYR A 373 -6.36 7.65 12.47
CA TYR A 373 -5.51 6.84 11.61
C TYR A 373 -6.19 5.57 11.08
N THR A 374 -7.30 5.15 11.69
CA THR A 374 -8.12 4.03 11.22
C THR A 374 -9.42 4.58 10.64
N LEU A 375 -9.81 4.10 9.46
CA LEU A 375 -11.11 4.47 8.88
C LEU A 375 -12.25 3.83 9.66
N PRO A 376 -13.39 4.51 9.80
CA PRO A 376 -14.59 3.89 10.38
C PRO A 376 -15.11 2.83 9.40
N ILE A 377 -15.80 1.83 9.92
CA ILE A 377 -16.59 0.95 9.05
C ILE A 377 -17.61 1.82 8.28
N PRO A 378 -17.79 1.64 6.96
CA PRO A 378 -18.66 2.47 6.15
C PRO A 378 -20.06 2.63 6.76
N LYS A 379 -20.62 3.83 6.75
CA LYS A 379 -21.89 4.16 7.38
C LYS A 379 -23.02 3.24 6.94
N LYS A 380 -23.12 2.95 5.64
CA LYS A 380 -24.10 2.02 5.08
C LYS A 380 -23.99 0.62 5.69
N ILE A 381 -22.77 0.11 5.90
CA ILE A 381 -22.55 -1.21 6.52
C ILE A 381 -22.98 -1.19 7.98
N ARG A 382 -22.67 -0.14 8.74
CA ARG A 382 -23.09 0.01 10.15
C ARG A 382 -24.63 0.14 10.29
N GLU A 383 -25.30 0.70 9.30
CA GLU A 383 -26.77 0.80 9.26
C GLU A 383 -27.42 -0.56 9.01
N GLN A 384 -26.83 -1.39 8.16
CA GLN A 384 -27.31 -2.74 7.84
C GLN A 384 -26.92 -3.77 8.89
N ASN A 385 -25.74 -3.64 9.50
CA ASN A 385 -25.21 -4.55 10.49
C ASN A 385 -25.03 -3.85 11.85
N LYS A 386 -26.03 -3.99 12.73
CA LYS A 386 -26.07 -3.28 14.03
C LYS A 386 -25.13 -3.84 15.08
N ILE A 387 -24.56 -5.03 14.88
CA ILE A 387 -23.61 -5.65 15.83
C ILE A 387 -22.15 -5.29 15.52
N ILE A 388 -21.89 -4.69 14.36
CA ILE A 388 -20.51 -4.37 13.99
C ILE A 388 -20.01 -3.17 14.81
N VAL A 389 -19.00 -3.41 15.64
CA VAL A 389 -18.41 -2.38 16.48
C VAL A 389 -17.58 -1.43 15.64
N ASN A 390 -17.81 -0.14 15.77
CA ASN A 390 -17.00 0.90 15.11
C ASN A 390 -15.90 1.42 16.05
N ILE A 391 -14.77 1.86 15.48
CA ILE A 391 -13.75 2.60 16.22
C ILE A 391 -14.15 4.05 16.24
N GLU A 392 -14.47 4.56 17.44
CA GLU A 392 -14.90 5.95 17.61
C GLU A 392 -13.73 6.90 17.33
N ARG A 393 -13.90 7.70 16.30
CA ARG A 393 -12.94 8.76 15.90
C ARG A 393 -13.33 10.08 16.57
N PRO A 394 -12.35 10.90 16.99
CA PRO A 394 -12.65 12.22 17.52
C PRO A 394 -13.20 13.12 16.42
N GLU A 395 -14.04 14.08 16.83
CA GLU A 395 -14.41 15.17 15.93
C GLU A 395 -13.23 16.09 15.69
N GLN A 396 -13.04 16.49 14.44
CA GLN A 396 -12.02 17.46 14.05
C GLN A 396 -12.60 18.87 14.12
N GLN A 397 -11.97 19.72 14.92
CA GLN A 397 -12.36 21.12 15.08
C GLN A 397 -11.84 22.00 13.95
#